data_c49d3ff6c68394e4fffd826c6cdfeb38
#
_entry.id   c49d3ff6c68394e4fffd826c6cdfeb38
#
_cell.length_a   1.000
_cell.length_b   1.000
_cell.length_c   1.000
_cell.angle_alpha   90.00
_cell.angle_beta   90.00
_cell.angle_gamma   90.00
#
_symmetry.space_group_name_H-M   'P 1'
#
loop_
_entity.id
_entity.type
_entity.pdbx_description
1 polymer ?
#
loop_
_entity_poly.entity_id
_entity_poly.type
_entity_poly.pdbx_seq_one_letter_code
_entity_poly.pdbx_strand_id
1 'polypeptide(L)'
;MKIDCLSLFWYCGIKAMNNYTMMEGCGGRSFLRNPRVENFFERRDNFKVEKSEVHSKEAVGLKTNNMAYFDNDSWVAAAISYLRIIVCFLSMMVTTFVWAVLMVFLLPWPYLRVKQGNVYGHVTGRMLMWILGNPITIEGIEYSNLKAIYICNHASPLDIFLIMWLTPTGTVGIAKKEIIWYPLFGQLYVLANHLRIDRSNPSAAIESMKKAAQAIVSNNLSLVIFPEGTRSKTGRLLPFKKGFVHMALQSKRAIVPIVLTGTHNAWRKDSLHVRPAPLTVKYLPPISTDNWTEDKIDEYVNMVHNLYVEHLPDTQKPLMLECKDHSEH
;
A
#
# COMPACT_ATOMS: atom_id res chain seq x y z
N MET A 1 -18.21 -2.97 14.87
CA MET A 1 -17.66 -3.36 13.56
C MET A 1 -17.28 -2.08 12.85
N LYS A 2 -15.99 -1.67 12.86
CA LYS A 2 -15.52 -0.43 12.24
C LYS A 2 -15.31 -0.68 10.77
N ILE A 3 -16.09 -0.03 9.94
CA ILE A 3 -16.07 -0.17 8.50
C ILE A 3 -15.14 0.91 7.91
N ASP A 4 -14.14 0.49 7.17
CA ASP A 4 -13.20 1.33 6.45
C ASP A 4 -13.91 2.03 5.27
N CYS A 5 -13.60 3.28 4.93
CA CYS A 5 -14.25 4.01 3.84
C CYS A 5 -14.09 3.32 2.49
N LEU A 6 -12.95 2.67 2.27
CA LEU A 6 -12.75 1.73 1.17
C LEU A 6 -13.54 0.43 1.37
N SER A 7 -13.87 0.04 2.62
CA SER A 7 -14.66 -1.14 2.96
C SER A 7 -16.16 -0.88 2.93
N LEU A 8 -16.65 0.35 3.10
CA LEU A 8 -18.05 0.71 2.88
C LEU A 8 -18.42 0.53 1.41
N PHE A 9 -17.48 0.85 0.52
CA PHE A 9 -17.57 0.50 -0.90
C PHE A 9 -17.64 -1.02 -1.11
N TRP A 10 -16.96 -1.75 -0.26
CA TRP A 10 -16.87 -3.20 -0.29
C TRP A 10 -18.12 -3.88 0.26
N TYR A 11 -18.67 -3.35 1.36
CA TYR A 11 -19.76 -3.98 2.11
C TYR A 11 -21.12 -3.91 1.39
N CYS A 12 -21.41 -2.82 0.70
CA CYS A 12 -22.60 -2.73 -0.15
C CYS A 12 -22.55 -3.65 -1.38
N GLY A 13 -21.34 -3.90 -1.93
CA GLY A 13 -21.17 -4.82 -3.07
C GLY A 13 -21.19 -6.30 -2.69
N ILE A 14 -20.64 -6.67 -1.52
CA ILE A 14 -20.54 -8.08 -1.08
C ILE A 14 -21.86 -8.60 -0.51
N LYS A 15 -22.67 -7.76 0.14
CA LYS A 15 -23.97 -8.22 0.66
C LYS A 15 -24.95 -8.62 -0.45
N ALA A 16 -24.76 -8.13 -1.67
CA ALA A 16 -25.52 -8.52 -2.85
C ALA A 16 -25.04 -9.86 -3.46
N MET A 17 -23.81 -10.31 -3.19
CA MET A 17 -23.25 -11.51 -3.81
C MET A 17 -23.14 -12.74 -2.90
N ASN A 18 -23.19 -12.58 -1.58
CA ASN A 18 -23.10 -13.72 -0.64
C ASN A 18 -24.38 -14.56 -0.52
N ASN A 19 -25.43 -14.29 -1.29
CA ASN A 19 -26.63 -15.12 -1.36
C ASN A 19 -26.56 -16.24 -2.43
N TYR A 20 -25.44 -16.40 -3.12
CA TYR A 20 -25.27 -17.44 -4.13
C TYR A 20 -23.94 -18.20 -3.92
N THR A 21 -23.83 -19.01 -2.89
CA THR A 21 -23.00 -20.23 -2.87
C THR A 21 -22.87 -20.75 -1.43
N MET A 22 -23.83 -21.50 -1.02
CA MET A 22 -23.71 -22.53 0.00
C MET A 22 -24.47 -23.76 -0.52
N MET A 23 -23.76 -24.67 -1.19
CA MET A 23 -24.10 -26.08 -1.21
C MET A 23 -22.90 -26.94 -1.60
N GLU A 24 -22.69 -27.99 -0.78
CA GLU A 24 -21.91 -29.21 -1.00
C GLU A 24 -20.39 -29.12 -0.86
N GLY A 25 -19.69 -30.00 -0.13
CA GLY A 25 -20.04 -31.32 0.33
C GLY A 25 -19.00 -31.93 1.27
N CYS A 26 -19.44 -32.83 2.06
CA CYS A 26 -18.74 -33.70 3.00
C CYS A 26 -17.64 -34.56 2.36
N GLY A 27 -16.56 -34.81 3.13
CA GLY A 27 -15.61 -35.87 2.79
C GLY A 27 -14.44 -35.92 3.76
N GLY A 28 -14.56 -36.67 4.87
CA GLY A 28 -13.49 -36.88 5.83
C GLY A 28 -12.42 -37.85 5.32
N ARG A 29 -11.18 -37.60 5.76
CA ARG A 29 -10.19 -38.68 6.04
C ARG A 29 -9.20 -38.19 7.09
N SER A 30 -9.12 -38.99 8.16
CA SER A 30 -8.13 -38.92 9.23
C SER A 30 -6.73 -39.18 8.66
N PHE A 31 -5.75 -38.32 8.96
CA PHE A 31 -4.34 -38.60 8.78
C PHE A 31 -3.58 -38.44 10.10
N LEU A 32 -2.73 -39.40 10.34
CA LEU A 32 -1.98 -39.75 11.54
C LEU A 32 -1.24 -38.57 12.21
N ARG A 33 -1.41 -38.46 13.52
CA ARG A 33 -0.69 -37.56 14.41
C ARG A 33 0.80 -37.89 14.46
N ASN A 34 1.66 -36.86 14.23
CA ASN A 34 3.10 -36.95 14.41
C ASN A 34 3.50 -36.02 15.57
N PRO A 35 3.99 -36.54 16.69
CA PRO A 35 4.24 -35.73 17.90
C PRO A 35 5.34 -34.67 17.78
N ARG A 36 6.16 -34.67 16.73
CA ARG A 36 7.16 -33.63 16.48
C ARG A 36 6.57 -32.32 15.94
N VAL A 37 5.34 -32.34 15.47
CA VAL A 37 4.69 -31.18 14.89
C VAL A 37 3.95 -30.36 15.95
N GLU A 38 3.44 -31.01 17.01
CA GLU A 38 2.73 -30.34 18.11
C GLU A 38 3.60 -29.35 18.88
N ASN A 39 4.86 -29.71 19.20
CA ASN A 39 5.79 -28.82 19.90
C ASN A 39 6.23 -27.59 19.09
N PHE A 40 6.06 -27.61 17.76
CA PHE A 40 6.38 -26.48 16.91
C PHE A 40 5.21 -25.47 16.84
N PHE A 41 3.98 -25.96 16.92
CA PHE A 41 2.79 -25.12 16.93
C PHE A 41 2.55 -24.45 18.28
N GLU A 42 2.77 -25.14 19.41
CA GLU A 42 2.70 -24.53 20.75
C GLU A 42 3.70 -23.39 20.95
N ARG A 43 4.94 -23.53 20.45
CA ARG A 43 5.90 -22.41 20.46
C ARG A 43 5.46 -21.22 19.60
N ARG A 44 4.75 -21.47 18.54
CA ARG A 44 4.27 -20.43 17.62
C ARG A 44 3.07 -19.67 18.19
N ASP A 45 2.22 -20.36 18.93
CA ASP A 45 1.04 -19.76 19.55
C ASP A 45 1.40 -18.93 20.78
N ASN A 46 2.33 -19.37 21.60
CA ASN A 46 2.90 -18.58 22.71
C ASN A 46 3.60 -17.32 22.21
N PHE A 47 4.36 -17.39 21.10
CA PHE A 47 4.99 -16.22 20.49
C PHE A 47 3.99 -15.26 19.83
N LYS A 48 2.84 -15.75 19.34
CA LYS A 48 1.73 -14.92 18.83
C LYS A 48 0.95 -14.22 19.92
N VAL A 49 0.70 -14.89 21.05
CA VAL A 49 -0.02 -14.33 22.19
C VAL A 49 0.80 -13.21 22.83
N GLU A 50 2.09 -13.43 23.05
CA GLU A 50 2.99 -12.41 23.61
C GLU A 50 3.13 -11.17 22.70
N LYS A 51 3.25 -11.36 21.36
CA LYS A 51 3.22 -10.25 20.38
C LYS A 51 1.88 -9.54 20.33
N SER A 52 0.76 -10.25 20.51
CA SER A 52 -0.56 -9.63 20.46
C SER A 52 -0.86 -8.78 21.69
N GLU A 53 -0.40 -9.20 22.88
CA GLU A 53 -0.57 -8.45 24.12
C GLU A 53 0.33 -7.21 24.20
N VAL A 54 1.59 -7.31 23.76
CA VAL A 54 2.50 -6.15 23.66
C VAL A 54 1.95 -5.14 22.65
N HIS A 55 1.54 -5.59 21.48
CA HIS A 55 0.91 -4.69 20.48
C HIS A 55 -0.41 -4.07 20.95
N SER A 56 -1.19 -4.76 21.80
CA SER A 56 -2.44 -4.21 22.34
C SER A 56 -2.20 -3.15 23.40
N LYS A 57 -1.21 -3.33 24.28
CA LYS A 57 -0.87 -2.34 25.34
C LYS A 57 -0.19 -1.09 24.77
N GLU A 58 0.71 -1.24 23.79
CA GLU A 58 1.30 -0.09 23.08
C GLU A 58 0.29 0.64 22.20
N ALA A 59 -0.61 -0.09 21.54
CA ALA A 59 -1.69 0.52 20.77
C ALA A 59 -2.67 1.31 21.65
N VAL A 60 -2.86 0.93 22.91
CA VAL A 60 -3.68 1.66 23.88
C VAL A 60 -2.97 2.92 24.38
N GLY A 61 -1.66 2.86 24.67
CA GLY A 61 -0.88 4.04 25.09
C GLY A 61 -0.71 5.08 23.97
N LEU A 62 -0.49 4.62 22.71
CA LEU A 62 -0.43 5.52 21.55
C LEU A 62 -1.81 6.09 21.15
N LYS A 63 -2.91 5.36 21.43
CA LYS A 63 -4.27 5.88 21.21
C LYS A 63 -4.53 7.13 22.04
N THR A 64 -4.05 7.20 23.27
CA THR A 64 -4.34 8.35 24.16
C THR A 64 -3.67 9.64 23.69
N ASN A 65 -2.41 9.60 23.24
CA ASN A 65 -1.70 10.80 22.79
C ASN A 65 -2.09 11.27 21.37
N ASN A 66 -2.49 10.34 20.50
CA ASN A 66 -2.92 10.67 19.12
C ASN A 66 -4.44 10.87 19.00
N MET A 67 -5.24 10.37 19.93
CA MET A 67 -6.68 10.66 19.96
C MET A 67 -6.96 12.13 20.31
N ALA A 68 -6.19 12.75 21.19
CA ALA A 68 -6.37 14.15 21.58
C ALA A 68 -6.34 15.13 20.39
N TYR A 69 -5.63 14.81 19.31
CA TYR A 69 -5.58 15.64 18.09
C TYR A 69 -6.89 15.55 17.26
N PHE A 70 -7.66 14.47 17.40
CA PHE A 70 -8.90 14.22 16.63
C PHE A 70 -10.18 14.32 17.47
N ASP A 71 -10.08 14.28 18.81
CA ASP A 71 -11.24 14.30 19.70
C ASP A 71 -11.84 15.70 19.91
N ASN A 72 -11.14 16.77 19.51
CA ASN A 72 -11.62 18.15 19.62
C ASN A 72 -12.36 18.66 18.37
N ASP A 73 -12.89 17.76 17.52
CA ASP A 73 -13.64 18.19 16.35
C ASP A 73 -15.06 18.60 16.71
N SER A 74 -15.34 19.84 16.40
CA SER A 74 -16.74 20.31 16.36
C SER A 74 -17.52 19.48 15.32
N TRP A 75 -18.82 19.30 15.54
CA TRP A 75 -19.70 18.64 14.57
C TRP A 75 -19.62 19.24 13.17
N VAL A 76 -19.26 20.53 13.04
CA VAL A 76 -19.02 21.23 11.77
C VAL A 76 -17.81 20.65 11.05
N ALA A 77 -16.70 20.41 11.76
CA ALA A 77 -15.50 19.80 11.17
C ALA A 77 -15.76 18.38 10.69
N ALA A 78 -16.54 17.60 11.44
CA ALA A 78 -16.98 16.28 11.03
C ALA A 78 -17.86 16.34 9.76
N ALA A 79 -18.83 17.25 9.70
CA ALA A 79 -19.69 17.45 8.53
C ALA A 79 -18.89 17.84 7.29
N ILE A 80 -17.91 18.77 7.42
CA ILE A 80 -17.01 19.15 6.32
C ILE A 80 -16.17 17.95 5.87
N SER A 81 -15.68 17.14 6.79
CA SER A 81 -14.92 15.92 6.49
C SER A 81 -15.75 14.94 5.64
N TYR A 82 -16.98 14.65 6.05
CA TYR A 82 -17.88 13.79 5.28
C TYR A 82 -18.22 14.38 3.91
N LEU A 83 -18.48 15.69 3.83
CA LEU A 83 -18.74 16.35 2.56
C LEU A 83 -17.55 16.20 1.60
N ARG A 84 -16.31 16.42 2.08
CA ARG A 84 -15.09 16.22 1.28
C ARG A 84 -14.96 14.80 0.78
N ILE A 85 -15.20 13.79 1.63
CA ILE A 85 -15.17 12.38 1.24
C ILE A 85 -16.22 12.09 0.17
N ILE A 86 -17.44 12.59 0.32
CA ILE A 86 -18.52 12.40 -0.66
C ILE A 86 -18.14 13.04 -2.00
N VAL A 87 -17.63 14.27 -2.00
CA VAL A 87 -17.18 14.96 -3.22
C VAL A 87 -16.00 14.23 -3.86
N CYS A 88 -15.02 13.78 -3.09
CA CYS A 88 -13.92 12.95 -3.59
C CYS A 88 -14.44 11.67 -4.24
N PHE A 89 -15.39 11.02 -3.60
CA PHE A 89 -15.99 9.80 -4.12
C PHE A 89 -16.70 10.03 -5.43
N LEU A 90 -17.61 11.00 -5.50
CA LEU A 90 -18.37 11.31 -6.72
C LEU A 90 -17.42 11.71 -7.86
N SER A 91 -16.42 12.55 -7.58
CA SER A 91 -15.42 12.95 -8.54
C SER A 91 -14.59 11.75 -9.06
N MET A 92 -14.21 10.83 -8.17
CA MET A 92 -13.53 9.60 -8.55
C MET A 92 -14.42 8.69 -9.39
N MET A 93 -15.72 8.57 -9.07
CA MET A 93 -16.67 7.78 -9.85
C MET A 93 -16.82 8.31 -11.28
N VAL A 94 -16.98 9.63 -11.42
CA VAL A 94 -17.11 10.28 -12.74
C VAL A 94 -15.83 10.09 -13.56
N THR A 95 -14.67 10.39 -13.00
CA THR A 95 -13.40 10.21 -13.71
C THR A 95 -13.14 8.76 -14.07
N THR A 96 -13.41 7.82 -13.15
CA THR A 96 -13.27 6.38 -13.42
C THR A 96 -14.16 5.92 -14.54
N PHE A 97 -15.42 6.36 -14.56
CA PHE A 97 -16.36 6.02 -15.63
C PHE A 97 -15.88 6.52 -17.00
N VAL A 98 -15.47 7.79 -17.09
CA VAL A 98 -14.97 8.38 -18.34
C VAL A 98 -13.76 7.61 -18.86
N TRP A 99 -12.79 7.32 -17.98
CA TRP A 99 -11.61 6.54 -18.39
C TRP A 99 -11.90 5.07 -18.65
N ALA A 100 -12.87 4.45 -17.98
CA ALA A 100 -13.28 3.08 -18.28
C ALA A 100 -13.83 2.97 -19.70
N VAL A 101 -14.68 3.91 -20.13
CA VAL A 101 -15.18 3.99 -21.50
C VAL A 101 -14.02 4.15 -22.49
N LEU A 102 -13.10 5.09 -22.24
CA LEU A 102 -11.91 5.27 -23.08
C LEU A 102 -11.07 3.98 -23.16
N MET A 103 -10.88 3.28 -22.04
CA MET A 103 -10.09 2.04 -22.00
C MET A 103 -10.72 0.90 -22.81
N VAL A 104 -12.04 0.84 -22.91
CA VAL A 104 -12.74 -0.13 -23.77
C VAL A 104 -12.38 0.08 -25.23
N PHE A 105 -12.36 1.33 -25.71
CA PHE A 105 -11.91 1.65 -27.08
C PHE A 105 -10.42 1.35 -27.30
N LEU A 106 -9.60 1.41 -26.26
CA LEU A 106 -8.17 1.14 -26.30
C LEU A 106 -7.80 -0.33 -26.04
N LEU A 107 -8.77 -1.26 -25.99
CA LEU A 107 -8.50 -2.68 -25.71
C LEU A 107 -7.41 -3.30 -26.60
N PRO A 108 -7.31 -3.01 -27.91
CA PRO A 108 -6.28 -3.57 -28.76
C PRO A 108 -4.85 -3.08 -28.42
N TRP A 109 -4.70 -1.95 -27.70
CA TRP A 109 -3.41 -1.30 -27.45
C TRP A 109 -3.02 -1.31 -25.96
N PRO A 110 -2.46 -2.41 -25.42
CA PRO A 110 -2.17 -2.54 -24.00
C PRO A 110 -1.22 -1.46 -23.46
N TYR A 111 -0.25 -1.03 -24.26
CA TYR A 111 0.69 0.02 -23.86
C TYR A 111 0.02 1.42 -23.78
N LEU A 112 -0.88 1.73 -24.69
CA LEU A 112 -1.68 2.97 -24.60
C LEU A 112 -2.57 2.97 -23.35
N ARG A 113 -3.12 1.81 -23.00
CA ARG A 113 -3.93 1.67 -21.78
C ARG A 113 -3.12 1.95 -20.51
N VAL A 114 -1.87 1.48 -20.42
CA VAL A 114 -0.97 1.84 -19.31
C VAL A 114 -0.77 3.35 -19.24
N LYS A 115 -0.44 3.99 -20.38
CA LYS A 115 -0.25 5.45 -20.43
C LYS A 115 -1.53 6.20 -20.00
N GLN A 116 -2.68 5.82 -20.53
CA GLN A 116 -3.95 6.45 -20.17
C GLN A 116 -4.35 6.19 -18.72
N GLY A 117 -4.02 5.03 -18.17
CA GLY A 117 -4.15 4.76 -16.73
C GLY A 117 -3.32 5.70 -15.86
N ASN A 118 -2.10 6.05 -16.30
CA ASN A 118 -1.31 7.05 -15.59
C ASN A 118 -1.89 8.47 -15.74
N VAL A 119 -2.39 8.84 -16.92
CA VAL A 119 -3.09 10.14 -17.11
C VAL A 119 -4.31 10.21 -16.18
N TYR A 120 -5.11 9.14 -16.10
CA TYR A 120 -6.19 9.03 -15.12
C TYR A 120 -5.67 9.26 -13.70
N GLY A 121 -4.57 8.60 -13.33
CA GLY A 121 -3.94 8.74 -12.01
C GLY A 121 -3.49 10.16 -11.72
N HIS A 122 -2.86 10.81 -12.70
CA HIS A 122 -2.41 12.21 -12.57
C HIS A 122 -3.60 13.17 -12.38
N VAL A 123 -4.64 13.04 -13.18
CA VAL A 123 -5.83 13.90 -13.09
C VAL A 123 -6.59 13.65 -11.80
N THR A 124 -6.93 12.39 -11.53
CA THR A 124 -7.74 12.02 -10.38
C THR A 124 -7.00 12.25 -9.06
N GLY A 125 -5.72 11.84 -8.97
CA GLY A 125 -4.91 12.03 -7.78
C GLY A 125 -4.76 13.51 -7.42
N ARG A 126 -4.41 14.36 -8.40
CA ARG A 126 -4.30 15.81 -8.20
C ARG A 126 -5.63 16.44 -7.78
N MET A 127 -6.73 16.05 -8.44
CA MET A 127 -8.06 16.55 -8.13
C MET A 127 -8.47 16.18 -6.70
N LEU A 128 -8.24 14.94 -6.27
CA LEU A 128 -8.56 14.51 -4.90
C LEU A 128 -7.73 15.27 -3.86
N MET A 129 -6.43 15.50 -4.11
CA MET A 129 -5.60 16.29 -3.21
C MET A 129 -6.10 17.74 -3.09
N TRP A 130 -6.57 18.32 -4.19
CA TRP A 130 -7.17 19.66 -4.19
C TRP A 130 -8.49 19.72 -3.40
N ILE A 131 -9.40 18.76 -3.60
CA ILE A 131 -10.69 18.69 -2.86
C ILE A 131 -10.43 18.53 -1.35
N LEU A 132 -9.45 17.72 -0.96
CA LEU A 132 -9.09 17.49 0.43
C LEU A 132 -8.40 18.70 1.06
N GLY A 133 -7.86 19.60 0.25
CA GLY A 133 -7.25 20.86 0.71
C GLY A 133 -5.91 20.67 1.41
N ASN A 134 -5.13 19.65 1.04
CA ASN A 134 -3.82 19.38 1.63
C ASN A 134 -2.74 20.24 0.96
N PRO A 135 -1.99 21.09 1.70
CA PRO A 135 -0.76 21.70 1.19
C PRO A 135 0.28 20.60 0.95
N ILE A 136 0.90 20.60 -0.24
CA ILE A 136 1.85 19.56 -0.65
C ILE A 136 3.17 20.20 -1.01
N THR A 137 4.24 19.78 -0.33
CA THR A 137 5.63 20.10 -0.65
C THR A 137 6.28 18.93 -1.36
N ILE A 138 6.96 19.18 -2.47
CA ILE A 138 7.66 18.14 -3.24
C ILE A 138 9.14 18.47 -3.24
N GLU A 139 9.98 17.53 -2.82
CA GLU A 139 11.43 17.62 -2.80
C GLU A 139 12.05 16.55 -3.71
N GLY A 140 13.19 16.83 -4.32
CA GLY A 140 13.92 15.88 -5.19
C GLY A 140 13.18 15.56 -6.49
N ILE A 141 12.42 16.51 -7.02
CA ILE A 141 11.57 16.33 -8.22
C ILE A 141 12.37 15.88 -9.45
N GLU A 142 13.67 16.15 -9.49
CA GLU A 142 14.58 15.72 -10.54
C GLU A 142 14.66 14.21 -10.68
N TYR A 143 14.37 13.44 -9.63
CA TYR A 143 14.34 11.98 -9.65
C TYR A 143 12.97 11.40 -10.02
N SER A 144 11.96 12.25 -10.19
CA SER A 144 10.57 11.79 -10.40
C SER A 144 10.29 11.18 -11.78
N ASN A 145 11.15 11.42 -12.79
CA ASN A 145 10.90 11.00 -14.18
C ASN A 145 11.87 9.93 -14.68
N LEU A 146 12.45 9.16 -13.80
CA LEU A 146 13.36 8.06 -14.15
C LEU A 146 12.57 6.78 -14.48
N LYS A 147 13.15 5.94 -15.34
CA LYS A 147 12.66 4.56 -15.54
C LYS A 147 13.19 3.67 -14.43
N ALA A 148 12.42 3.50 -13.36
CA ALA A 148 12.87 2.95 -12.10
C ALA A 148 11.77 2.14 -11.38
N ILE A 149 12.15 1.49 -10.29
CA ILE A 149 11.24 0.96 -9.29
C ILE A 149 11.08 2.04 -8.21
N TYR A 150 9.93 2.68 -8.18
CA TYR A 150 9.55 3.61 -7.14
C TYR A 150 9.04 2.85 -5.92
N ILE A 151 9.62 3.08 -4.77
CA ILE A 151 9.16 2.48 -3.51
C ILE A 151 8.70 3.58 -2.56
N CYS A 152 7.61 3.33 -1.82
CA CYS A 152 6.99 4.33 -0.97
C CYS A 152 6.57 3.71 0.36
N ASN A 153 6.71 4.43 1.47
CA ASN A 153 6.06 4.05 2.74
C ASN A 153 4.54 4.21 2.65
N HIS A 154 3.80 3.50 3.49
CA HIS A 154 2.35 3.39 3.37
C HIS A 154 1.63 3.56 4.72
N ALA A 155 1.16 4.77 5.00
CA ALA A 155 0.53 5.14 6.25
C ALA A 155 -0.94 5.60 6.10
N SER A 156 -1.37 5.90 4.86
CA SER A 156 -2.66 6.53 4.59
C SER A 156 -3.31 6.01 3.30
N PRO A 157 -4.64 6.10 3.16
CA PRO A 157 -5.28 5.98 1.85
C PRO A 157 -4.81 7.02 0.83
N LEU A 158 -4.36 8.19 1.28
CA LEU A 158 -3.87 9.28 0.41
C LEU A 158 -2.61 8.92 -0.35
N ASP A 159 -1.78 8.03 0.19
CA ASP A 159 -0.51 7.65 -0.41
C ASP A 159 -0.69 7.13 -1.84
N ILE A 160 -1.76 6.36 -2.08
CA ILE A 160 -2.06 5.82 -3.42
C ILE A 160 -2.33 6.96 -4.40
N PHE A 161 -3.14 7.94 -4.01
CA PHE A 161 -3.51 9.07 -4.88
C PHE A 161 -2.34 10.01 -5.13
N LEU A 162 -1.49 10.25 -4.13
CA LEU A 162 -0.24 11.00 -4.28
C LEU A 162 0.69 10.32 -5.30
N ILE A 163 0.90 9.03 -5.14
CA ILE A 163 1.78 8.27 -6.03
C ILE A 163 1.20 8.16 -7.43
N MET A 164 -0.12 7.97 -7.58
CA MET A 164 -0.77 7.99 -8.89
C MET A 164 -0.60 9.33 -9.61
N TRP A 165 -0.59 10.43 -8.86
CA TRP A 165 -0.36 11.76 -9.42
C TRP A 165 1.11 12.01 -9.77
N LEU A 166 2.05 11.54 -8.94
CA LEU A 166 3.44 11.99 -8.96
C LEU A 166 4.41 11.02 -9.65
N THR A 167 3.99 9.80 -9.98
CA THR A 167 4.85 8.86 -10.73
C THR A 167 4.80 9.12 -12.24
N PRO A 168 5.88 8.85 -12.99
CA PRO A 168 5.96 9.16 -14.41
C PRO A 168 5.01 8.29 -15.25
N THR A 169 4.64 8.80 -16.41
CA THR A 169 3.87 8.03 -17.40
C THR A 169 4.61 6.76 -17.83
N GLY A 170 3.90 5.65 -17.90
CA GLY A 170 4.46 4.32 -18.11
C GLY A 170 4.83 3.63 -16.80
N THR A 171 4.26 4.05 -15.66
CA THR A 171 4.39 3.38 -14.38
C THR A 171 3.23 2.40 -14.17
N VAL A 172 3.56 1.18 -13.76
CA VAL A 172 2.59 0.18 -13.34
C VAL A 172 2.63 -0.02 -11.83
N GLY A 173 1.48 -0.20 -11.21
CA GLY A 173 1.38 -0.55 -9.80
C GLY A 173 1.26 -2.05 -9.59
N ILE A 174 1.62 -2.53 -8.41
CA ILE A 174 1.38 -3.91 -7.97
C ILE A 174 0.29 -3.92 -6.91
N ALA A 175 -0.82 -4.58 -7.18
CA ALA A 175 -1.89 -4.80 -6.23
C ALA A 175 -2.11 -6.29 -5.97
N LYS A 176 -2.84 -6.61 -4.90
CA LYS A 176 -3.32 -7.97 -4.66
C LYS A 176 -4.39 -8.35 -5.70
N LYS A 177 -4.52 -9.65 -6.01
CA LYS A 177 -5.46 -10.14 -7.05
C LYS A 177 -6.91 -9.72 -6.80
N GLU A 178 -7.31 -9.59 -5.54
CA GLU A 178 -8.67 -9.23 -5.14
C GLU A 178 -9.06 -7.79 -5.47
N ILE A 179 -8.11 -6.97 -5.98
CA ILE A 179 -8.42 -5.59 -6.41
C ILE A 179 -9.54 -5.54 -7.46
N ILE A 180 -9.68 -6.60 -8.26
CA ILE A 180 -10.73 -6.70 -9.29
C ILE A 180 -12.15 -6.55 -8.72
N TRP A 181 -12.35 -6.88 -7.46
CA TRP A 181 -13.66 -6.79 -6.79
C TRP A 181 -14.01 -5.39 -6.28
N TYR A 182 -13.08 -4.43 -6.39
CA TYR A 182 -13.38 -3.03 -6.07
C TYR A 182 -14.20 -2.40 -7.21
N PRO A 183 -15.46 -2.02 -6.98
CA PRO A 183 -16.33 -1.51 -8.04
C PRO A 183 -15.71 -0.34 -8.79
N LEU A 184 -15.77 -0.37 -10.11
CA LEU A 184 -15.21 0.58 -11.07
C LEU A 184 -13.69 0.73 -10.99
N PHE A 185 -13.14 1.06 -9.83
CA PHE A 185 -11.69 1.27 -9.67
C PHE A 185 -10.90 -0.01 -9.98
N GLY A 186 -11.35 -1.17 -9.47
CA GLY A 186 -10.69 -2.45 -9.70
C GLY A 186 -10.74 -2.86 -11.17
N GLN A 187 -11.87 -2.68 -11.83
CA GLN A 187 -12.02 -2.96 -13.27
C GLN A 187 -11.15 -2.02 -14.10
N LEU A 188 -11.12 -0.71 -13.77
CA LEU A 188 -10.23 0.23 -14.43
C LEU A 188 -8.75 -0.11 -14.21
N TYR A 189 -8.37 -0.54 -12.99
CA TYR A 189 -7.02 -1.00 -12.67
C TYR A 189 -6.57 -2.16 -13.57
N VAL A 190 -7.48 -3.12 -13.83
CA VAL A 190 -7.25 -4.25 -14.75
C VAL A 190 -7.21 -3.77 -16.20
N LEU A 191 -8.14 -2.93 -16.62
CA LEU A 191 -8.17 -2.37 -17.97
C LEU A 191 -6.92 -1.55 -18.29
N ALA A 192 -6.39 -0.82 -17.30
CA ALA A 192 -5.14 -0.09 -17.39
C ALA A 192 -3.88 -1.00 -17.41
N ASN A 193 -4.06 -2.31 -17.40
CA ASN A 193 -3.00 -3.31 -17.50
C ASN A 193 -1.99 -3.27 -16.33
N HIS A 194 -2.43 -2.87 -15.15
CA HIS A 194 -1.61 -2.93 -13.93
C HIS A 194 -1.44 -4.37 -13.42
N LEU A 195 -0.38 -4.60 -12.68
CA LEU A 195 0.04 -5.93 -12.23
C LEU A 195 -0.74 -6.38 -10.99
N ARG A 196 -1.05 -7.69 -10.93
CA ARG A 196 -1.76 -8.31 -9.81
C ARG A 196 -0.98 -9.50 -9.30
N ILE A 197 -0.83 -9.62 -7.99
CA ILE A 197 -0.11 -10.72 -7.35
C ILE A 197 -1.03 -11.47 -6.40
N ASP A 198 -1.02 -12.79 -6.50
CA ASP A 198 -1.62 -13.67 -5.52
C ASP A 198 -0.66 -13.84 -4.33
N ARG A 199 -0.98 -13.19 -3.23
CA ARG A 199 -0.18 -13.24 -2.00
C ARG A 199 -0.47 -14.45 -1.12
N SER A 200 -1.51 -15.22 -1.44
CA SER A 200 -1.88 -16.43 -0.69
C SER A 200 -1.03 -17.63 -1.07
N ASN A 201 -0.42 -17.61 -2.27
CA ASN A 201 0.45 -18.67 -2.77
C ASN A 201 1.85 -18.10 -3.05
N PRO A 202 2.86 -18.41 -2.23
CA PRO A 202 4.23 -17.90 -2.40
C PRO A 202 4.86 -18.24 -3.76
N SER A 203 4.66 -19.46 -4.24
CA SER A 203 5.22 -19.90 -5.54
C SER A 203 4.57 -19.14 -6.70
N ALA A 204 3.24 -18.97 -6.69
CA ALA A 204 2.53 -18.19 -7.69
C ALA A 204 2.89 -16.70 -7.61
N ALA A 205 3.16 -16.17 -6.41
CA ALA A 205 3.63 -14.81 -6.23
C ALA A 205 5.01 -14.60 -6.88
N ILE A 206 5.96 -15.50 -6.68
CA ILE A 206 7.30 -15.43 -7.29
C ILE A 206 7.19 -15.47 -8.81
N GLU A 207 6.41 -16.39 -9.35
CA GLU A 207 6.21 -16.51 -10.80
C GLU A 207 5.56 -15.25 -11.39
N SER A 208 4.55 -14.70 -10.71
CA SER A 208 3.91 -13.44 -11.09
C SER A 208 4.90 -12.27 -11.07
N MET A 209 5.82 -12.24 -10.10
CA MET A 209 6.85 -11.21 -10.00
C MET A 209 7.89 -11.34 -11.14
N LYS A 210 8.28 -12.56 -11.52
CA LYS A 210 9.16 -12.77 -12.68
C LYS A 210 8.52 -12.24 -13.96
N LYS A 211 7.27 -12.60 -14.23
CA LYS A 211 6.53 -12.09 -15.40
C LYS A 211 6.40 -10.56 -15.36
N ALA A 212 6.17 -9.99 -14.18
CA ALA A 212 6.10 -8.56 -13.97
C ALA A 212 7.45 -7.88 -14.30
N ALA A 213 8.56 -8.42 -13.83
CA ALA A 213 9.90 -7.90 -14.11
C ALA A 213 10.21 -7.92 -15.61
N GLN A 214 9.91 -9.05 -16.29
CA GLN A 214 10.06 -9.16 -17.73
C GLN A 214 9.22 -8.11 -18.49
N ALA A 215 7.95 -7.94 -18.10
CA ALA A 215 7.07 -6.95 -18.73
C ALA A 215 7.57 -5.51 -18.54
N ILE A 216 8.13 -5.18 -17.38
CA ILE A 216 8.73 -3.86 -17.09
C ILE A 216 9.93 -3.59 -17.98
N VAL A 217 10.81 -4.57 -18.13
CA VAL A 217 12.01 -4.44 -18.97
C VAL A 217 11.62 -4.35 -20.45
N SER A 218 10.81 -5.31 -20.94
CA SER A 218 10.45 -5.43 -22.36
C SER A 218 9.67 -4.21 -22.89
N ASN A 219 8.85 -3.58 -22.04
CA ASN A 219 8.03 -2.44 -22.43
C ASN A 219 8.56 -1.09 -21.91
N ASN A 220 9.78 -1.08 -21.36
CA ASN A 220 10.41 0.11 -20.78
C ASN A 220 9.50 0.85 -19.79
N LEU A 221 8.86 0.11 -18.88
CA LEU A 221 7.97 0.63 -17.87
C LEU A 221 8.72 0.91 -16.56
N SER A 222 8.12 1.76 -15.73
CA SER A 222 8.46 1.91 -14.31
C SER A 222 7.50 1.11 -13.46
N LEU A 223 7.88 0.84 -12.23
CA LEU A 223 7.07 0.12 -11.26
C LEU A 223 6.90 0.95 -9.99
N VAL A 224 5.75 0.89 -9.35
CA VAL A 224 5.56 1.44 -7.99
C VAL A 224 5.17 0.34 -7.02
N ILE A 225 5.82 0.31 -5.87
CA ILE A 225 5.61 -0.68 -4.81
C ILE A 225 5.55 0.00 -3.44
N PHE A 226 4.63 -0.47 -2.60
CA PHE A 226 4.63 -0.21 -1.16
C PHE A 226 5.25 -1.43 -0.45
N PRO A 227 6.53 -1.38 -0.03
CA PRO A 227 7.24 -2.56 0.45
C PRO A 227 6.71 -3.12 1.77
N GLU A 228 6.00 -2.31 2.56
CA GLU A 228 5.30 -2.74 3.78
C GLU A 228 4.18 -3.75 3.48
N GLY A 229 3.60 -3.70 2.28
CA GLY A 229 2.52 -4.59 1.83
C GLY A 229 1.17 -4.35 2.51
N THR A 230 1.07 -3.43 3.43
CA THR A 230 -0.17 -2.96 4.07
C THR A 230 0.02 -1.55 4.60
N ARG A 231 -1.07 -0.82 4.81
CA ARG A 231 -1.04 0.50 5.45
C ARG A 231 -0.75 0.37 6.94
N SER A 232 0.11 1.23 7.47
CA SER A 232 0.33 1.38 8.91
C SER A 232 -0.95 1.88 9.60
N LYS A 233 -1.26 1.33 10.78
CA LYS A 233 -2.38 1.81 11.61
C LYS A 233 -1.98 2.97 12.51
N THR A 234 -0.70 3.05 12.84
CA THR A 234 -0.15 4.05 13.77
C THR A 234 0.50 5.23 13.07
N GLY A 235 0.64 5.16 11.72
CA GLY A 235 1.42 6.12 10.94
C GLY A 235 2.91 5.84 10.93
N ARG A 236 3.41 4.89 11.75
CA ARG A 236 4.82 4.52 11.82
C ARG A 236 5.20 3.55 10.71
N LEU A 237 6.43 3.64 10.27
CA LEU A 237 6.98 2.76 9.25
C LEU A 237 6.93 1.29 9.70
N LEU A 238 6.43 0.44 8.82
CA LEU A 238 6.40 -1.01 9.04
C LEU A 238 7.63 -1.70 8.41
N PRO A 239 7.97 -2.92 8.83
CA PRO A 239 9.04 -3.69 8.20
C PRO A 239 8.79 -3.90 6.70
N PHE A 240 9.85 -3.81 5.91
CA PHE A 240 9.78 -4.00 4.47
C PHE A 240 9.81 -5.49 4.10
N LYS A 241 9.06 -5.85 3.08
CA LYS A 241 9.05 -7.19 2.48
C LYS A 241 10.08 -7.27 1.36
N LYS A 242 10.62 -8.45 1.14
CA LYS A 242 11.68 -8.74 0.14
C LYS A 242 11.26 -8.53 -1.32
N GLY A 243 9.97 -8.36 -1.61
CA GLY A 243 9.42 -8.34 -2.97
C GLY A 243 10.05 -7.30 -3.89
N PHE A 244 10.33 -6.09 -3.40
CA PHE A 244 10.93 -5.04 -4.21
C PHE A 244 12.39 -5.38 -4.58
N VAL A 245 13.15 -6.06 -3.70
CA VAL A 245 14.52 -6.50 -3.99
C VAL A 245 14.52 -7.56 -5.09
N HIS A 246 13.61 -8.55 -5.02
CA HIS A 246 13.47 -9.53 -6.10
C HIS A 246 13.13 -8.87 -7.44
N MET A 247 12.27 -7.86 -7.45
CA MET A 247 11.97 -7.09 -8.66
C MET A 247 13.20 -6.35 -9.20
N ALA A 248 14.00 -5.75 -8.31
CA ALA A 248 15.23 -5.05 -8.67
C ALA A 248 16.27 -6.00 -9.26
N LEU A 249 16.51 -7.13 -8.61
CA LEU A 249 17.42 -8.17 -9.09
C LEU A 249 17.07 -8.69 -10.49
N GLN A 250 15.78 -8.90 -10.74
CA GLN A 250 15.31 -9.46 -12.03
C GLN A 250 15.24 -8.41 -13.13
N SER A 251 14.90 -7.17 -12.82
CA SER A 251 14.75 -6.12 -13.82
C SER A 251 15.99 -5.27 -14.03
N LYS A 252 16.96 -5.32 -13.11
CA LYS A 252 18.13 -4.44 -13.05
C LYS A 252 17.77 -2.95 -13.14
N ARG A 253 16.57 -2.58 -12.69
CA ARG A 253 16.13 -1.19 -12.61
C ARG A 253 16.58 -0.57 -11.30
N ALA A 254 17.09 0.64 -11.35
CA ALA A 254 17.37 1.44 -10.15
C ALA A 254 16.14 1.58 -9.28
N ILE A 255 16.33 1.71 -7.98
CA ILE A 255 15.27 1.99 -7.02
C ILE A 255 15.28 3.49 -6.73
N VAL A 256 14.12 4.13 -6.83
CA VAL A 256 13.90 5.52 -6.40
C VAL A 256 13.00 5.49 -5.16
N PRO A 257 13.55 5.74 -3.95
CA PRO A 257 12.75 5.83 -2.76
C PRO A 257 11.94 7.14 -2.73
N ILE A 258 10.67 7.06 -2.33
CA ILE A 258 9.78 8.20 -2.11
C ILE A 258 9.32 8.18 -0.66
N VAL A 259 9.74 9.15 0.12
CA VAL A 259 9.35 9.29 1.52
C VAL A 259 8.11 10.18 1.60
N LEU A 260 7.01 9.63 2.12
CA LEU A 260 5.75 10.32 2.33
C LEU A 260 5.58 10.68 3.81
N THR A 261 5.39 11.96 4.10
CA THR A 261 5.14 12.42 5.47
C THR A 261 3.83 13.20 5.57
N GLY A 262 3.22 13.19 6.75
CA GLY A 262 1.99 13.93 7.03
C GLY A 262 0.69 13.24 6.57
N THR A 263 0.73 12.27 5.68
CA THR A 263 -0.47 11.64 5.10
C THR A 263 -1.35 10.96 6.15
N HIS A 264 -0.74 10.35 7.18
CA HIS A 264 -1.46 9.76 8.30
C HIS A 264 -2.26 10.80 9.10
N ASN A 265 -1.75 12.02 9.22
CA ASN A 265 -2.45 13.11 9.90
C ASN A 265 -3.63 13.63 9.08
N ALA A 266 -3.53 13.59 7.76
CA ALA A 266 -4.61 14.01 6.86
C ALA A 266 -5.73 12.96 6.76
N TRP A 267 -5.39 11.68 6.65
CA TRP A 267 -6.36 10.60 6.58
C TRP A 267 -5.80 9.30 7.13
N ARG A 268 -6.32 8.85 8.27
CA ARG A 268 -5.91 7.59 8.91
C ARG A 268 -6.55 6.39 8.23
N LYS A 269 -5.84 5.28 8.27
CA LYS A 269 -6.40 3.98 7.92
C LYS A 269 -7.62 3.68 8.79
N ASP A 270 -8.67 3.14 8.17
CA ASP A 270 -9.92 2.74 8.82
C ASP A 270 -10.72 3.90 9.45
N SER A 271 -10.43 5.16 9.10
CA SER A 271 -11.16 6.36 9.51
C SER A 271 -11.98 6.94 8.36
N LEU A 272 -13.11 7.57 8.70
CA LEU A 272 -13.92 8.40 7.80
C LEU A 272 -13.65 9.89 7.98
N HIS A 273 -12.71 10.27 8.85
CA HIS A 273 -12.35 11.65 9.08
C HIS A 273 -11.14 12.03 8.24
N VAL A 274 -11.30 13.06 7.41
CA VAL A 274 -10.23 13.69 6.63
C VAL A 274 -10.06 15.12 7.08
N ARG A 275 -8.80 15.57 7.16
CA ARG A 275 -8.45 16.94 7.53
C ARG A 275 -7.36 17.46 6.62
N PRO A 276 -7.36 18.75 6.27
CA PRO A 276 -6.20 19.35 5.66
C PRO A 276 -5.00 19.24 6.61
N ALA A 277 -3.93 18.65 6.10
CA ALA A 277 -2.66 18.57 6.79
C ALA A 277 -1.52 18.82 5.79
N PRO A 278 -0.40 19.40 6.21
CA PRO A 278 0.75 19.54 5.33
C PRO A 278 1.33 18.16 5.00
N LEU A 279 1.53 17.92 3.71
CA LEU A 279 2.10 16.69 3.18
C LEU A 279 3.46 17.00 2.55
N THR A 280 4.43 16.14 2.76
CA THR A 280 5.70 16.21 2.03
C THR A 280 5.91 14.91 1.26
N VAL A 281 6.30 15.06 -0.01
CA VAL A 281 6.72 13.99 -0.89
C VAL A 281 8.17 14.23 -1.24
N LYS A 282 9.07 13.40 -0.72
CA LYS A 282 10.50 13.54 -0.93
C LYS A 282 11.03 12.38 -1.75
N TYR A 283 11.48 12.66 -2.96
CA TYR A 283 12.24 11.71 -3.76
C TYR A 283 13.69 11.71 -3.29
N LEU A 284 14.22 10.53 -3.04
CA LEU A 284 15.63 10.36 -2.71
C LEU A 284 16.43 9.96 -3.96
N PRO A 285 17.75 10.16 -3.95
CA PRO A 285 18.62 9.75 -5.04
C PRO A 285 18.42 8.28 -5.42
N PRO A 286 18.47 7.96 -6.72
CA PRO A 286 18.29 6.59 -7.18
C PRO A 286 19.41 5.69 -6.68
N ILE A 287 19.04 4.50 -6.21
CA ILE A 287 19.94 3.45 -5.77
C ILE A 287 20.17 2.51 -6.95
N SER A 288 21.44 2.39 -7.42
CA SER A 288 21.79 1.40 -8.44
C SER A 288 21.64 -0.02 -7.88
N THR A 289 21.13 -0.92 -8.74
CA THR A 289 20.94 -2.34 -8.42
C THR A 289 21.79 -3.26 -9.28
N ASP A 290 22.73 -2.71 -10.07
CA ASP A 290 23.53 -3.46 -11.03
C ASP A 290 24.37 -4.54 -10.35
N ASN A 291 24.96 -4.20 -9.19
CA ASN A 291 25.81 -5.09 -8.41
C ASN A 291 25.05 -5.89 -7.32
N TRP A 292 23.71 -5.86 -7.33
CA TRP A 292 22.92 -6.61 -6.38
C TRP A 292 22.93 -8.11 -6.71
N THR A 293 23.02 -8.93 -5.66
CA THR A 293 23.10 -10.40 -5.71
C THR A 293 22.02 -11.04 -4.82
N GLU A 294 21.66 -12.28 -5.11
CA GLU A 294 20.56 -12.96 -4.39
C GLU A 294 20.93 -13.37 -2.96
N ASP A 295 22.20 -13.52 -2.65
CA ASP A 295 22.71 -13.86 -1.32
C ASP A 295 22.56 -12.72 -0.29
N LYS A 296 22.39 -11.45 -0.76
CA LYS A 296 22.34 -10.24 0.06
C LYS A 296 20.96 -9.58 0.16
N ILE A 297 19.91 -10.32 -0.16
CA ILE A 297 18.53 -9.77 -0.17
C ILE A 297 18.17 -9.07 1.14
N ASP A 298 18.49 -9.67 2.28
CA ASP A 298 18.16 -9.11 3.60
C ASP A 298 18.98 -7.84 3.90
N GLU A 299 20.24 -7.78 3.46
CA GLU A 299 21.07 -6.58 3.57
C GLU A 299 20.44 -5.41 2.78
N TYR A 300 19.98 -5.65 1.55
CA TYR A 300 19.35 -4.62 0.71
C TYR A 300 18.00 -4.16 1.29
N VAL A 301 17.19 -5.08 1.84
CA VAL A 301 15.94 -4.72 2.50
C VAL A 301 16.22 -3.81 3.70
N ASN A 302 17.19 -4.16 4.53
CA ASN A 302 17.57 -3.37 5.72
C ASN A 302 18.19 -2.03 5.34
N MET A 303 19.08 -2.00 4.34
CA MET A 303 19.68 -0.77 3.83
C MET A 303 18.60 0.23 3.38
N VAL A 304 17.67 -0.23 2.56
CA VAL A 304 16.60 0.63 2.05
C VAL A 304 15.63 1.03 3.17
N HIS A 305 15.29 0.12 4.08
CA HIS A 305 14.44 0.44 5.23
C HIS A 305 15.07 1.52 6.14
N ASN A 306 16.37 1.39 6.44
CA ASN A 306 17.10 2.35 7.25
C ASN A 306 17.14 3.74 6.60
N LEU A 307 17.27 3.80 5.28
CA LEU A 307 17.18 5.06 4.54
C LEU A 307 15.85 5.80 4.81
N TYR A 308 14.72 5.06 4.92
CA TYR A 308 13.45 5.69 5.32
C TYR A 308 13.47 6.15 6.78
N VAL A 309 14.05 5.36 7.68
CA VAL A 309 14.17 5.74 9.11
C VAL A 309 14.95 7.04 9.27
N GLU A 310 15.99 7.26 8.46
CA GLU A 310 16.79 8.49 8.48
C GLU A 310 16.00 9.73 8.03
N HIS A 311 15.09 9.56 7.05
CA HIS A 311 14.38 10.67 6.43
C HIS A 311 12.97 10.92 6.99
N LEU A 312 12.44 10.00 7.80
CA LEU A 312 11.12 10.15 8.43
C LEU A 312 11.23 10.95 9.76
N PRO A 313 10.21 11.76 10.09
CA PRO A 313 10.13 12.37 11.42
C PRO A 313 9.95 11.29 12.51
N ASP A 314 10.37 11.58 13.74
CA ASP A 314 10.34 10.63 14.86
C ASP A 314 8.96 10.05 15.13
N THR A 315 7.91 10.81 14.86
CA THR A 315 6.52 10.35 14.97
C THR A 315 6.16 9.23 13.98
N GLN A 316 6.91 9.09 12.89
CA GLN A 316 6.69 8.09 11.83
C GLN A 316 7.78 7.01 11.80
N LYS A 317 8.88 7.16 12.56
CA LYS A 317 9.91 6.11 12.70
C LYS A 317 9.34 4.88 13.40
N PRO A 318 9.90 3.69 13.15
CA PRO A 318 9.56 2.49 13.92
C PRO A 318 9.77 2.75 15.41
N LEU A 319 8.94 2.12 16.27
CA LEU A 319 9.25 2.09 17.71
C LEU A 319 10.46 1.19 17.89
N MET A 320 11.56 1.74 18.42
CA MET A 320 12.63 0.90 18.95
C MET A 320 12.09 0.23 20.21
N LEU A 321 11.99 -1.09 20.21
CA LEU A 321 11.84 -1.86 21.44
C LEU A 321 13.19 -1.70 22.15
N GLU A 322 13.23 -0.92 23.24
CA GLU A 322 14.35 -0.97 24.18
C GLU A 322 14.46 -2.42 24.65
N CYS A 323 15.49 -3.11 24.21
CA CYS A 323 15.93 -4.33 24.88
C CYS A 323 16.27 -3.91 26.31
N LYS A 324 15.39 -4.18 27.27
CA LYS A 324 15.77 -4.15 28.67
C LYS A 324 16.83 -5.22 28.82
N ASP A 325 18.07 -4.80 28.89
CA ASP A 325 19.17 -5.63 29.39
C ASP A 325 18.78 -6.11 30.80
N HIS A 326 18.30 -7.33 30.88
CA HIS A 326 18.27 -8.06 32.13
C HIS A 326 19.70 -8.56 32.42
N SER A 327 20.59 -7.62 32.69
CA SER A 327 21.82 -7.85 33.42
C SER A 327 21.64 -7.24 34.78
N GLU A 328 21.00 -7.98 35.70
CA GLU A 328 21.21 -7.78 37.13
C GLU A 328 20.84 -9.06 37.90
N HIS A 329 21.90 -9.66 38.41
CA HIS A 329 22.05 -10.60 39.54
C HIS A 329 21.57 -12.03 39.41
#